data_1ed4fc7386a0db42b22511ef18c3c2a4
#
_entry.id   1ed4fc7386a0db42b22511ef18c3c2a4
#
_cell.length_a   1.000
_cell.length_b   1.000
_cell.length_c   1.000
_cell.angle_alpha   90.00
_cell.angle_beta   90.00
_cell.angle_gamma   90.00
#
_symmetry.space_group_name_H-M   'P 1'
#
loop_
_entity.id
_entity.type
_entity.pdbx_description
1 polymer ?
#
loop_
_entity_poly.entity_id
_entity_poly.type
_entity_poly.pdbx_seq_one_letter_code
_entity_poly.pdbx_strand_id
1 'polypeptide(L)'
;MAEFDPRDPEYAARVRRSFGRQGAMRSMGAELSRVEPGEVEIASPFRPEVSQQHGFFHGGVVAALLDSACGYAALSLMAPGAAVLTAEFKINFLAPARPGLLLARGRVVRPGRGVLVCLGRAHVRDEAGETEVALTTATMAAVTGRPELLD
;
A
#
# COMPACT_ATOMS: atom_id res chain seq x y z
N MET A 1 -6.76 -5.94 -18.19
CA MET A 1 -8.06 -5.40 -17.77
C MET A 1 -8.12 -5.40 -16.25
N ALA A 2 -8.57 -4.30 -15.64
CA ALA A 2 -8.80 -4.27 -14.21
C ALA A 2 -9.87 -5.33 -13.84
N GLU A 3 -9.64 -6.06 -12.75
CA GLU A 3 -10.57 -7.10 -12.27
C GLU A 3 -11.87 -6.49 -11.70
N PHE A 4 -11.83 -5.20 -11.33
CA PHE A 4 -12.94 -4.50 -10.68
C PHE A 4 -13.24 -3.15 -11.34
N ASP A 5 -14.52 -2.77 -11.34
CA ASP A 5 -14.95 -1.44 -11.74
C ASP A 5 -14.93 -0.48 -10.53
N PRO A 6 -14.24 0.67 -10.62
CA PRO A 6 -14.24 1.66 -9.55
C PRO A 6 -15.59 2.34 -9.43
N ARG A 7 -16.03 2.59 -8.18
CA ARG A 7 -17.27 3.35 -7.89
C ARG A 7 -17.10 4.86 -8.08
N ASP A 8 -15.86 5.30 -8.11
CA ASP A 8 -15.46 6.69 -8.31
C ASP A 8 -14.67 6.79 -9.62
N PRO A 9 -15.14 7.47 -10.66
CA PRO A 9 -14.39 7.63 -11.89
C PRO A 9 -13.07 8.39 -11.69
N GLU A 10 -12.98 9.21 -10.62
CA GLU A 10 -11.79 9.99 -10.27
C GLU A 10 -10.88 9.26 -9.26
N TYR A 11 -11.05 7.95 -9.09
CA TYR A 11 -10.33 7.14 -8.08
C TYR A 11 -8.82 7.36 -8.10
N ALA A 12 -8.21 7.41 -9.28
CA ALA A 12 -6.75 7.55 -9.40
C ALA A 12 -6.26 8.92 -8.92
N ALA A 13 -6.98 9.98 -9.26
CA ALA A 13 -6.68 11.33 -8.78
C ALA A 13 -6.88 11.43 -7.26
N ARG A 14 -7.94 10.82 -6.73
CA ARG A 14 -8.21 10.76 -5.27
C ARG A 14 -7.10 10.04 -4.53
N VAL A 15 -6.71 8.84 -4.98
CA VAL A 15 -5.61 8.07 -4.40
C VAL A 15 -4.32 8.89 -4.38
N ARG A 16 -3.97 9.56 -5.48
CA ARG A 16 -2.75 10.36 -5.56
C ARG A 16 -2.79 11.58 -4.63
N ARG A 17 -3.93 12.25 -4.51
CA ARG A 17 -4.10 13.38 -3.56
C ARG A 17 -3.96 12.91 -2.11
N SER A 18 -4.62 11.82 -1.75
CA SER A 18 -4.56 11.25 -0.39
C SER A 18 -3.14 10.81 -0.04
N PHE A 19 -2.48 10.07 -0.92
CA PHE A 19 -1.09 9.63 -0.74
C PHE A 19 -0.14 10.82 -0.53
N GLY A 20 -0.29 11.89 -1.31
CA GLY A 20 0.54 13.09 -1.21
C GLY A 20 0.46 13.80 0.15
N ARG A 21 -0.60 13.55 0.93
CA ARG A 21 -0.76 14.09 2.29
C ARG A 21 -0.17 13.20 3.38
N GLN A 22 0.24 11.96 3.07
CA GLN A 22 0.84 11.05 4.04
C GLN A 22 2.28 11.44 4.37
N GLY A 23 2.49 12.08 5.54
CA GLY A 23 3.82 12.43 6.03
C GLY A 23 4.73 11.21 6.21
N ALA A 24 4.21 10.07 6.66
CA ALA A 24 4.96 8.83 6.83
C ALA A 24 5.56 8.33 5.50
N MET A 25 4.78 8.32 4.42
CA MET A 25 5.25 7.90 3.10
C MET A 25 6.35 8.83 2.58
N ARG A 26 6.18 10.12 2.75
CA ARG A 26 7.20 11.12 2.40
C ARG A 26 8.50 10.91 3.18
N SER A 27 8.42 10.64 4.49
CA SER A 27 9.58 10.36 5.33
C SER A 27 10.34 9.10 4.91
N MET A 28 9.62 8.12 4.37
CA MET A 28 10.20 6.89 3.83
C MET A 28 10.71 7.04 2.40
N GLY A 29 10.54 8.20 1.75
CA GLY A 29 10.87 8.42 0.35
C GLY A 29 10.03 7.57 -0.60
N ALA A 30 8.81 7.24 -0.18
CA ALA A 30 7.91 6.38 -0.93
C ALA A 30 7.15 7.17 -1.99
N GLU A 31 6.94 6.55 -3.14
CA GLU A 31 6.20 7.11 -4.27
C GLU A 31 5.20 6.10 -4.81
N LEU A 32 4.08 6.59 -5.34
CA LEU A 32 3.12 5.76 -6.07
C LEU A 32 3.67 5.48 -7.47
N SER A 33 4.02 4.23 -7.75
CA SER A 33 4.49 3.80 -9.07
C SER A 33 3.37 3.31 -9.98
N ARG A 34 2.28 2.75 -9.40
CA ARG A 34 1.10 2.30 -10.16
C ARG A 34 -0.18 2.46 -9.36
N VAL A 35 -1.26 2.91 -10.02
CA VAL A 35 -2.61 3.01 -9.44
C VAL A 35 -3.60 2.49 -10.48
N GLU A 36 -4.19 1.34 -10.20
CA GLU A 36 -5.25 0.70 -10.97
C GLU A 36 -6.44 0.37 -10.05
N PRO A 37 -7.65 0.16 -10.57
CA PRO A 37 -8.78 -0.23 -9.73
C PRO A 37 -8.51 -1.53 -8.97
N GLY A 38 -8.44 -1.46 -7.65
CA GLY A 38 -8.15 -2.59 -6.78
C GLY A 38 -6.67 -2.99 -6.71
N GLU A 39 -5.76 -2.28 -7.37
CA GLU A 39 -4.32 -2.56 -7.33
C GLU A 39 -3.48 -1.28 -7.21
N VAL A 40 -2.55 -1.25 -6.27
CA VAL A 40 -1.62 -0.14 -6.09
C VAL A 40 -0.22 -0.67 -5.83
N GLU A 41 0.78 -0.04 -6.46
CA GLU A 41 2.18 -0.27 -6.18
C GLU A 41 2.82 1.00 -5.63
N ILE A 42 3.56 0.84 -4.52
CA ILE A 42 4.36 1.88 -3.89
C ILE A 42 5.82 1.46 -3.95
N ALA A 43 6.70 2.35 -4.38
CA ALA A 43 8.13 2.13 -4.46
C ALA A 43 8.87 3.01 -3.45
N SER A 44 9.90 2.47 -2.80
CA SER A 44 10.77 3.22 -1.87
C SER A 44 12.23 2.78 -2.06
N PRO A 45 13.13 3.72 -2.39
CA PRO A 45 14.56 3.40 -2.50
C PRO A 45 15.17 3.17 -1.12
N PHE A 46 16.18 2.28 -1.04
CA PHE A 46 16.94 2.09 0.18
C PHE A 46 17.71 3.36 0.57
N ARG A 47 17.60 3.72 1.83
CA ARG A 47 18.34 4.83 2.46
C ARG A 47 18.66 4.46 3.90
N PRO A 48 19.69 5.05 4.53
CA PRO A 48 20.00 4.79 5.94
C PRO A 48 18.81 4.99 6.88
N GLU A 49 17.94 5.98 6.61
CA GLU A 49 16.79 6.33 7.44
C GLU A 49 15.69 5.27 7.46
N VAL A 50 15.65 4.38 6.46
CA VAL A 50 14.68 3.28 6.40
C VAL A 50 15.31 1.92 6.73
N SER A 51 16.59 1.93 7.17
CA SER A 51 17.34 0.71 7.48
C SER A 51 17.21 0.31 8.95
N GLN A 52 17.41 -0.98 9.21
CA GLN A 52 17.68 -1.49 10.54
C GLN A 52 19.21 -1.68 10.73
N GLN A 53 19.65 -2.10 11.94
CA GLN A 53 21.06 -2.17 12.33
C GLN A 53 21.93 -3.13 11.51
N HIS A 54 21.35 -4.07 10.78
CA HIS A 54 22.08 -5.01 9.93
C HIS A 54 22.18 -4.56 8.45
N GLY A 55 21.74 -3.35 8.13
CA GLY A 55 21.81 -2.80 6.77
C GLY A 55 20.73 -3.29 5.80
N PHE A 56 19.64 -3.84 6.31
CA PHE A 56 18.45 -4.17 5.53
C PHE A 56 17.36 -3.12 5.73
N PHE A 57 16.31 -3.12 4.89
CA PHE A 57 15.11 -2.35 5.22
C PHE A 57 14.56 -2.80 6.57
N HIS A 58 14.17 -1.84 7.41
CA HIS A 58 13.49 -2.15 8.65
C HIS A 58 12.13 -2.81 8.36
N GLY A 59 11.80 -3.88 9.11
CA GLY A 59 10.54 -4.61 8.93
C GLY A 59 9.29 -3.73 9.08
N GLY A 60 9.33 -2.73 9.98
CA GLY A 60 8.27 -1.75 10.14
C GLY A 60 8.07 -0.87 8.89
N VAL A 61 9.14 -0.56 8.15
CA VAL A 61 9.05 0.18 6.88
C VAL A 61 8.36 -0.69 5.82
N VAL A 62 8.78 -1.95 5.69
CA VAL A 62 8.13 -2.90 4.78
C VAL A 62 6.64 -3.03 5.09
N ALA A 63 6.30 -3.17 6.40
CA ALA A 63 4.92 -3.28 6.86
C ALA A 63 4.11 -2.00 6.55
N ALA A 64 4.67 -0.81 6.78
CA ALA A 64 4.01 0.46 6.52
C ALA A 64 3.71 0.67 5.02
N LEU A 65 4.66 0.31 4.13
CA LEU A 65 4.43 0.40 2.70
C LEU A 65 3.35 -0.59 2.23
N LEU A 66 3.36 -1.81 2.76
CA LEU A 66 2.34 -2.83 2.44
C LEU A 66 0.96 -2.42 2.95
N ASP A 67 0.87 -1.88 4.16
CA ASP A 67 -0.38 -1.34 4.72
C ASP A 67 -0.95 -0.25 3.82
N SER A 68 -0.12 0.73 3.44
CA SER A 68 -0.54 1.82 2.56
C SER A 68 -0.91 1.33 1.16
N ALA A 69 -0.17 0.39 0.57
CA ALA A 69 -0.50 -0.17 -0.74
C ALA A 69 -1.85 -0.90 -0.72
N CYS A 70 -2.12 -1.69 0.32
CA CYS A 70 -3.42 -2.34 0.51
C CYS A 70 -4.54 -1.32 0.77
N GLY A 71 -4.29 -0.30 1.59
CA GLY A 71 -5.25 0.77 1.88
C GLY A 71 -5.66 1.52 0.63
N TYR A 72 -4.70 1.93 -0.21
CA TYR A 72 -4.99 2.64 -1.46
C TYR A 72 -5.58 1.75 -2.55
N ALA A 73 -5.21 0.47 -2.59
CA ALA A 73 -5.90 -0.50 -3.44
C ALA A 73 -7.40 -0.59 -3.07
N ALA A 74 -7.71 -0.64 -1.77
CA ALA A 74 -9.09 -0.63 -1.28
C ALA A 74 -9.79 0.70 -1.58
N LEU A 75 -9.13 1.85 -1.30
CA LEU A 75 -9.69 3.18 -1.56
C LEU A 75 -10.08 3.38 -3.01
N SER A 76 -9.30 2.83 -3.96
CA SER A 76 -9.59 2.93 -5.39
C SER A 76 -10.94 2.34 -5.81
N LEU A 77 -11.51 1.44 -4.98
CA LEU A 77 -12.81 0.82 -5.22
C LEU A 77 -13.95 1.40 -4.36
N MET A 78 -13.64 2.32 -3.44
CA MET A 78 -14.64 2.91 -2.55
C MET A 78 -15.40 4.03 -3.24
N ALA A 79 -16.65 4.25 -2.79
CA ALA A 79 -17.47 5.35 -3.27
C ALA A 79 -16.85 6.72 -2.94
N PRO A 80 -17.17 7.78 -3.71
CA PRO A 80 -16.79 9.14 -3.37
C PRO A 80 -17.19 9.49 -1.93
N GLY A 81 -16.31 10.20 -1.19
CA GLY A 81 -16.54 10.61 0.18
C GLY A 81 -16.29 9.53 1.24
N ALA A 82 -15.98 8.30 0.86
CA ALA A 82 -15.51 7.29 1.80
C ALA A 82 -14.03 7.50 2.10
N ALA A 83 -13.64 7.26 3.36
CA ALA A 83 -12.26 7.20 3.80
C ALA A 83 -11.88 5.75 4.10
N VAL A 84 -10.60 5.40 3.91
CA VAL A 84 -10.07 4.08 4.24
C VAL A 84 -9.34 4.10 5.58
N LEU A 85 -9.64 3.12 6.44
CA LEU A 85 -8.85 2.84 7.64
C LEU A 85 -8.52 1.36 7.71
N THR A 86 -7.30 1.05 8.14
CA THR A 86 -6.87 -0.32 8.37
C THR A 86 -7.50 -0.85 9.66
N ALA A 87 -8.25 -1.95 9.57
CA ALA A 87 -8.79 -2.63 10.73
C ALA A 87 -7.75 -3.58 11.35
N GLU A 88 -7.05 -4.34 10.52
CA GLU A 88 -5.96 -5.23 10.93
C GLU A 88 -5.13 -5.63 9.71
N PHE A 89 -3.91 -6.06 9.95
CA PHE A 89 -3.14 -6.83 8.98
C PHE A 89 -2.25 -7.85 9.69
N LYS A 90 -1.94 -8.91 8.96
CA LYS A 90 -0.96 -9.91 9.38
C LYS A 90 0.11 -9.98 8.31
N ILE A 91 1.38 -9.87 8.71
CA ILE A 91 2.53 -9.91 7.81
C ILE A 91 3.42 -11.11 8.12
N ASN A 92 3.97 -11.72 7.07
CA ASN A 92 5.06 -12.68 7.13
C ASN A 92 6.26 -12.12 6.38
N PHE A 93 7.41 -12.08 7.04
CA PHE A 93 8.69 -11.80 6.39
C PHE A 93 9.28 -13.09 5.85
N LEU A 94 9.56 -13.13 4.56
CA LEU A 94 9.98 -14.34 3.83
C LEU A 94 11.48 -14.37 3.60
N ALA A 95 12.10 -13.19 3.46
CA ALA A 95 13.52 -13.02 3.25
C ALA A 95 13.98 -11.65 3.77
N PRO A 96 15.28 -11.46 4.09
CA PRO A 96 15.82 -10.14 4.41
C PRO A 96 15.63 -9.17 3.24
N ALA A 97 15.04 -8.01 3.52
CA ALA A 97 14.86 -6.96 2.53
C ALA A 97 16.20 -6.18 2.34
N ARG A 98 17.03 -6.65 1.42
CA ARG A 98 18.37 -6.08 1.14
C ARG A 98 18.27 -4.69 0.52
N PRO A 99 19.36 -3.89 0.53
CA PRO A 99 19.39 -2.63 -0.20
C PRO A 99 18.99 -2.78 -1.68
N GLY A 100 18.16 -1.87 -2.16
CA GLY A 100 17.60 -1.87 -3.51
C GLY A 100 16.34 -0.99 -3.58
N LEU A 101 15.46 -1.25 -4.52
CA LEU A 101 14.16 -0.60 -4.62
C LEU A 101 13.09 -1.52 -4.03
N LEU A 102 12.53 -1.12 -2.90
CA LEU A 102 11.42 -1.83 -2.27
C LEU A 102 10.12 -1.52 -3.01
N LEU A 103 9.42 -2.54 -3.46
CA LEU A 103 8.15 -2.48 -4.17
C LEU A 103 7.07 -3.15 -3.32
N ALA A 104 6.12 -2.38 -2.83
CA ALA A 104 4.96 -2.87 -2.09
C ALA A 104 3.74 -2.87 -3.00
N ARG A 105 3.21 -4.04 -3.30
CA ARG A 105 2.05 -4.24 -4.18
C ARG A 105 0.86 -4.69 -3.35
N GLY A 106 -0.19 -3.85 -3.31
CA GLY A 106 -1.46 -4.17 -2.67
C GLY A 106 -2.53 -4.50 -3.72
N ARG A 107 -3.31 -5.55 -3.47
CA ARG A 107 -4.42 -5.96 -4.33
C ARG A 107 -5.64 -6.31 -3.49
N VAL A 108 -6.80 -5.81 -3.89
CA VAL A 108 -8.08 -6.22 -3.31
C VAL A 108 -8.40 -7.66 -3.74
N VAL A 109 -8.66 -8.53 -2.79
CA VAL A 109 -9.11 -9.91 -3.04
C VAL A 109 -10.63 -9.96 -3.08
N ARG A 110 -11.28 -9.26 -2.14
CA ARG A 110 -12.73 -9.21 -2.05
C ARG A 110 -13.22 -7.80 -1.72
N PRO A 111 -13.89 -7.12 -2.65
CA PRO A 111 -14.51 -5.83 -2.39
C PRO A 111 -15.85 -6.03 -1.68
N GLY A 112 -15.94 -5.57 -0.42
CA GLY A 112 -17.19 -5.45 0.32
C GLY A 112 -17.68 -4.00 0.36
N ARG A 113 -18.90 -3.77 0.85
CA ARG A 113 -19.44 -2.41 1.01
C ARG A 113 -18.81 -1.64 2.16
N GLY A 114 -18.54 -2.32 3.28
CA GLY A 114 -17.95 -1.74 4.49
C GLY A 114 -16.58 -2.28 4.83
N VAL A 115 -16.23 -3.45 4.30
CA VAL A 115 -14.97 -4.14 4.57
C VAL A 115 -14.42 -4.72 3.28
N LEU A 116 -13.13 -4.48 3.02
CA LEU A 116 -12.40 -5.03 1.88
C LEU A 116 -11.23 -5.86 2.38
N VAL A 117 -11.05 -7.05 1.83
CA VAL A 117 -9.91 -7.91 2.12
C VAL A 117 -8.87 -7.70 1.03
N CYS A 118 -7.63 -7.46 1.45
CA CYS A 118 -6.49 -7.22 0.57
C CYS A 118 -5.37 -8.22 0.80
N LEU A 119 -4.63 -8.47 -0.25
CA LEU A 119 -3.36 -9.18 -0.24
C LEU A 119 -2.26 -8.22 -0.66
N GLY A 120 -1.17 -8.16 0.11
CA GLY A 120 0.00 -7.37 -0.23
C GLY A 120 1.23 -8.25 -0.38
N ARG A 121 2.10 -7.92 -1.35
CA ARG A 121 3.40 -8.56 -1.56
C ARG A 121 4.47 -7.50 -1.68
N ALA A 122 5.55 -7.66 -0.93
CA ALA A 122 6.72 -6.80 -1.03
C ALA A 122 7.88 -7.53 -1.71
N HIS A 123 8.52 -6.84 -2.63
CA HIS A 123 9.70 -7.31 -3.34
C HIS A 123 10.81 -6.27 -3.23
N VAL A 124 12.04 -6.72 -3.21
CA VAL A 124 13.19 -5.84 -3.44
C VAL A 124 13.73 -6.12 -4.83
N ARG A 125 13.85 -5.07 -5.62
CA ARG A 125 14.51 -5.09 -6.94
C ARG A 125 15.92 -4.55 -6.80
N ASP A 126 16.88 -5.32 -7.28
CA ASP A 126 18.28 -4.96 -7.41
C ASP A 126 18.82 -5.39 -8.78
N GLU A 127 20.15 -5.39 -8.96
CA GLU A 127 20.78 -5.80 -10.22
C GLU A 127 20.56 -7.27 -10.59
N ALA A 128 20.26 -8.13 -9.60
CA ALA A 128 20.00 -9.56 -9.80
C ALA A 128 18.52 -9.84 -10.15
N GLY A 129 17.62 -8.89 -9.96
CA GLY A 129 16.19 -9.04 -10.23
C GLY A 129 15.29 -8.67 -9.04
N GLU A 130 14.11 -9.29 -8.96
CA GLU A 130 13.17 -9.09 -7.85
C GLU A 130 13.16 -10.31 -6.92
N THR A 131 13.29 -10.04 -5.61
CA THR A 131 13.14 -11.04 -4.54
C THR A 131 11.93 -10.71 -3.69
N GLU A 132 11.00 -11.64 -3.51
CA GLU A 132 9.88 -11.47 -2.59
C GLU A 132 10.37 -11.54 -1.14
N VAL A 133 10.09 -10.49 -0.37
CA VAL A 133 10.60 -10.32 1.00
C VAL A 133 9.51 -10.35 2.06
N ALA A 134 8.26 -10.09 1.69
CA ALA A 134 7.14 -10.17 2.63
C ALA A 134 5.80 -10.40 1.93
N LEU A 135 4.88 -11.00 2.67
CA LEU A 135 3.50 -11.24 2.31
C LEU A 135 2.60 -10.72 3.44
N THR A 136 1.53 -10.02 3.11
CA THR A 136 0.52 -9.57 4.08
C THR A 136 -0.89 -9.88 3.61
N THR A 137 -1.77 -10.17 4.56
CA THR A 137 -3.21 -10.08 4.40
C THR A 137 -3.71 -8.93 5.25
N ALA A 138 -4.62 -8.13 4.72
CA ALA A 138 -5.12 -6.94 5.41
C ALA A 138 -6.64 -6.80 5.25
N THR A 139 -7.27 -6.26 6.29
CA THR A 139 -8.69 -5.90 6.29
C THR A 139 -8.79 -4.38 6.35
N MET A 140 -9.39 -3.79 5.32
CA MET A 140 -9.61 -2.36 5.18
C MET A 140 -11.08 -2.02 5.44
N ALA A 141 -11.31 -1.04 6.30
CA ALA A 141 -12.64 -0.53 6.60
C ALA A 141 -12.95 0.71 5.76
N ALA A 142 -14.12 0.71 5.10
CA ALA A 142 -14.67 1.90 4.46
C ALA A 142 -15.46 2.71 5.49
N VAL A 143 -15.02 3.94 5.75
CA VAL A 143 -15.66 4.84 6.71
C VAL A 143 -16.40 5.93 5.92
N THR A 144 -17.69 6.09 6.20
CA THR A 144 -18.56 7.10 5.57
C THR A 144 -19.20 8.01 6.62
N GLY A 145 -19.69 9.18 6.18
CA GLY A 145 -20.36 10.12 7.08
C GLY A 145 -19.44 10.81 8.09
N ARG A 146 -18.15 10.84 7.83
CA ARG A 146 -17.11 11.44 8.67
C ARG A 146 -16.35 12.51 7.86
N PRO A 147 -16.88 13.73 7.76
CA PRO A 147 -16.29 14.78 6.92
C PRO A 147 -14.89 15.23 7.36
N GLU A 148 -14.50 14.92 8.60
CA GLU A 148 -13.15 15.14 9.12
C GLU A 148 -12.13 14.15 8.56
N LEU A 149 -12.56 13.03 7.98
CA LEU A 149 -11.72 12.03 7.31
C LEU A 149 -11.81 12.27 5.80
N LEU A 150 -10.78 12.90 5.25
CA LEU A 150 -10.71 13.23 3.82
C LEU A 150 -9.65 12.36 3.12
N ASP A 151 -10.08 11.58 2.15
CA ASP A 151 -9.23 10.84 1.21
C ASP A 151 -9.37 11.36 -0.22
#